data_97ba8b6e2277c7eae402bc1f6c113c05
#
_entry.id   97ba8b6e2277c7eae402bc1f6c113c05
#
_cell.length_a   1.000
_cell.length_b   1.000
_cell.length_c   1.000
_cell.angle_alpha   90.00
_cell.angle_beta   90.00
_cell.angle_gamma   90.00
#
_symmetry.space_group_name_H-M   'P 1'
#
loop_
_entity.id
_entity.type
_entity.pdbx_description
1 polymer ?
#
loop_
_entity_poly.entity_id
_entity_poly.type
_entity_poly.pdbx_seq_one_letter_code
_entity_poly.pdbx_strand_id
1 'polypeptide(L)'
;MITNQMAGPRKQLKAVFWLLCIVAGSLSFPYEAFCEAPDPYAAARQRMVDRQLKARDITDSKVLEVMGTVKRHLFLSGRYGSQAYADHPLPIGEGQTISQPYIVALMTQILDVKPGEKVLEIGTGSGYQAAVLSHFTDQVWSVEIRKELAQKASERLKTLGYERIKAKHGDGYFGWPEYAPFDAIMVTAAANHVAPPLLDQLKMGGRLLIPLGSTTYYQTLTKITKTPKGKEVEHLLGVVFVPMVGKILEE
;
A
#
# COMPACT_ATOMS: atom_id res chain seq x y z
N MET A 1 26.64 52.50 -78.87
CA MET A 1 26.90 51.73 -80.13
C MET A 1 26.18 50.44 -80.00
N ILE A 2 25.09 50.36 -80.73
CA ILE A 2 24.80 49.39 -81.83
C ILE A 2 24.54 47.98 -81.26
N THR A 3 23.34 47.63 -81.23
CA THR A 3 22.41 46.90 -82.13
C THR A 3 22.44 45.37 -81.78
N ASN A 4 21.42 44.72 -81.73
CA ASN A 4 20.27 44.38 -82.49
C ASN A 4 19.85 42.94 -82.22
N GLN A 5 18.59 42.77 -81.88
CA GLN A 5 17.63 41.84 -82.48
C GLN A 5 18.06 40.37 -82.73
N MET A 6 17.26 39.47 -82.27
CA MET A 6 16.32 38.79 -83.14
C MET A 6 15.41 37.83 -82.32
N ALA A 7 14.16 37.82 -82.75
CA ALA A 7 13.06 37.07 -82.17
C ALA A 7 12.90 35.64 -82.73
N GLY A 8 12.21 34.78 -82.02
CA GLY A 8 11.29 33.74 -82.46
C GLY A 8 11.82 32.29 -82.47
N PRO A 9 10.97 31.28 -82.46
CA PRO A 9 9.51 31.28 -82.31
C PRO A 9 8.99 30.30 -81.19
N ARG A 10 7.77 30.52 -80.85
CA ARG A 10 6.93 29.68 -79.97
C ARG A 10 6.84 28.23 -80.48
N LYS A 11 7.10 27.27 -79.62
CA LYS A 11 6.54 25.91 -79.75
C LYS A 11 5.80 25.58 -78.45
N GLN A 12 4.48 25.45 -78.62
CA GLN A 12 3.60 24.90 -77.61
C GLN A 12 3.99 23.44 -77.32
N LEU A 13 4.23 23.08 -76.08
CA LEU A 13 4.29 21.69 -75.70
C LEU A 13 3.21 21.46 -74.64
N LYS A 14 2.29 20.58 -74.99
CA LYS A 14 1.10 20.18 -74.25
C LYS A 14 1.51 19.60 -72.90
N ALA A 15 0.96 20.17 -71.86
CA ALA A 15 1.05 19.60 -70.50
C ALA A 15 0.22 18.32 -70.41
N VAL A 16 0.87 17.20 -70.25
CA VAL A 16 0.23 15.94 -69.88
C VAL A 16 0.19 15.89 -68.31
N PHE A 17 -1.00 16.14 -67.79
CA PHE A 17 -1.29 15.96 -66.38
C PHE A 17 -1.30 14.45 -66.08
N TRP A 18 -0.26 13.97 -65.44
CA TRP A 18 -0.28 12.67 -64.77
C TRP A 18 -0.87 12.85 -63.35
N LEU A 19 -2.10 12.37 -63.21
CA LEU A 19 -2.81 12.27 -61.95
C LEU A 19 -2.19 11.10 -61.19
N LEU A 20 -1.24 11.37 -60.25
CA LEU A 20 -0.76 10.40 -59.28
C LEU A 20 -1.80 10.30 -58.20
N CYS A 21 -2.67 9.32 -58.24
CA CYS A 21 -3.48 8.86 -57.12
C CYS A 21 -2.56 8.25 -56.09
N ILE A 22 -2.20 9.03 -55.07
CA ILE A 22 -1.63 8.49 -53.81
C ILE A 22 -2.78 7.81 -53.08
N VAL A 23 -2.86 6.49 -53.22
CA VAL A 23 -3.68 5.65 -52.33
C VAL A 23 -2.95 5.60 -50.98
N ALA A 24 -3.31 6.52 -50.09
CA ALA A 24 -2.93 6.43 -48.69
C ALA A 24 -3.70 5.25 -48.09
N GLY A 25 -3.12 4.06 -48.19
CA GLY A 25 -3.58 2.90 -47.46
C GLY A 25 -3.35 3.18 -45.95
N SER A 26 -4.43 3.55 -45.27
CA SER A 26 -4.46 3.57 -43.82
C SER A 26 -4.24 2.14 -43.32
N LEU A 27 -3.00 1.81 -42.99
CA LEU A 27 -2.66 0.64 -42.19
C LEU A 27 -3.26 0.86 -40.79
N SER A 28 -4.52 0.50 -40.63
CA SER A 28 -5.14 0.32 -39.34
C SER A 28 -4.46 -0.89 -38.69
N PHE A 29 -3.42 -0.66 -37.91
CA PHE A 29 -2.97 -1.67 -36.97
C PHE A 29 -4.13 -1.93 -36.00
N PRO A 30 -4.62 -3.17 -35.88
CA PRO A 30 -5.58 -3.46 -34.83
C PRO A 30 -4.86 -3.15 -33.53
N TYR A 31 -5.41 -2.18 -32.78
CA TYR A 31 -5.05 -1.97 -31.38
C TYR A 31 -5.59 -3.21 -30.66
N GLU A 32 -4.76 -4.24 -30.57
CA GLU A 32 -5.04 -5.36 -29.70
C GLU A 32 -5.10 -4.79 -28.30
N ALA A 33 -6.31 -4.54 -27.82
CA ALA A 33 -6.55 -4.29 -26.43
C ALA A 33 -5.98 -5.52 -25.70
N PHE A 34 -4.85 -5.34 -25.01
CA PHE A 34 -4.33 -6.33 -24.07
C PHE A 34 -5.42 -6.54 -23.04
N CYS A 35 -6.26 -7.53 -23.26
CA CYS A 35 -7.20 -7.99 -22.27
C CYS A 35 -6.34 -8.64 -21.18
N GLU A 36 -6.07 -7.90 -20.10
CA GLU A 36 -5.39 -8.44 -18.93
C GLU A 36 -6.14 -9.71 -18.50
N ALA A 37 -5.41 -10.81 -18.37
CA ALA A 37 -6.03 -12.08 -17.97
C ALA A 37 -6.84 -11.87 -16.69
N PRO A 38 -8.07 -12.41 -16.61
CA PRO A 38 -8.95 -12.18 -15.48
C PRO A 38 -8.25 -12.62 -14.17
N ASP A 39 -8.28 -11.75 -13.17
CA ASP A 39 -7.70 -12.03 -11.84
C ASP A 39 -8.41 -13.24 -11.22
N PRO A 40 -7.74 -14.39 -11.08
CA PRO A 40 -8.37 -15.64 -10.60
C PRO A 40 -8.85 -15.53 -9.15
N TYR A 41 -8.39 -14.53 -8.42
CA TYR A 41 -8.76 -14.27 -7.03
C TYR A 41 -9.82 -13.19 -6.86
N ALA A 42 -10.28 -12.53 -7.92
CA ALA A 42 -11.24 -11.43 -7.83
C ALA A 42 -12.51 -11.80 -7.06
N ALA A 43 -13.11 -12.96 -7.38
CA ALA A 43 -14.31 -13.45 -6.70
C ALA A 43 -14.06 -13.79 -5.22
N ALA A 44 -12.88 -14.35 -4.88
CA ALA A 44 -12.53 -14.64 -3.49
C ALA A 44 -12.31 -13.35 -2.69
N ARG A 45 -11.67 -12.35 -3.28
CA ARG A 45 -11.46 -11.03 -2.69
C ARG A 45 -12.79 -10.32 -2.45
N GLN A 46 -13.70 -10.35 -3.41
CA GLN A 46 -15.04 -9.76 -3.23
C GLN A 46 -15.82 -10.45 -2.11
N ARG A 47 -15.80 -11.78 -2.06
CA ARG A 47 -16.44 -12.53 -0.95
C ARG A 47 -15.85 -12.19 0.42
N MET A 48 -14.53 -11.97 0.51
CA MET A 48 -13.88 -11.49 1.73
C MET A 48 -14.47 -10.14 2.16
N VAL A 49 -14.57 -9.16 1.26
CA VAL A 49 -15.17 -7.84 1.56
C VAL A 49 -16.61 -7.98 2.03
N ASP A 50 -17.44 -8.73 1.29
CA ASP A 50 -18.87 -8.80 1.58
C ASP A 50 -19.19 -9.59 2.85
N ARG A 51 -18.50 -10.74 3.08
CA ARG A 51 -18.87 -11.70 4.13
C ARG A 51 -18.03 -11.59 5.40
N GLN A 52 -16.79 -11.10 5.29
CA GLN A 52 -15.88 -11.04 6.44
C GLN A 52 -15.72 -9.62 6.98
N LEU A 53 -15.87 -8.59 6.14
CA LEU A 53 -15.67 -7.20 6.53
C LEU A 53 -17.02 -6.49 6.69
N LYS A 54 -17.76 -6.29 5.61
CA LYS A 54 -19.03 -5.57 5.61
C LYS A 54 -20.12 -6.23 6.46
N ALA A 55 -20.15 -7.55 6.54
CA ALA A 55 -21.09 -8.30 7.37
C ALA A 55 -20.78 -8.24 8.88
N ARG A 56 -19.67 -7.63 9.27
CA ARG A 56 -19.31 -7.32 10.67
C ARG A 56 -19.46 -5.82 10.91
N ASP A 57 -18.41 -5.19 11.45
CA ASP A 57 -18.38 -3.80 11.90
C ASP A 57 -17.45 -2.90 11.05
N ILE A 58 -17.03 -3.36 9.87
CA ILE A 58 -16.30 -2.51 8.92
C ILE A 58 -17.33 -1.70 8.11
N THR A 59 -17.48 -0.44 8.48
CA THR A 59 -18.48 0.47 7.91
C THR A 59 -17.88 1.56 7.02
N ASP A 60 -16.56 1.80 7.14
CA ASP A 60 -15.85 2.77 6.31
C ASP A 60 -15.80 2.29 4.85
N SER A 61 -16.47 3.02 3.97
CA SER A 61 -16.57 2.67 2.55
C SER A 61 -15.21 2.68 1.85
N LYS A 62 -14.29 3.57 2.25
CA LYS A 62 -12.94 3.63 1.69
C LYS A 62 -12.11 2.43 2.12
N VAL A 63 -12.24 2.00 3.37
CA VAL A 63 -11.59 0.77 3.84
C VAL A 63 -12.10 -0.43 3.05
N LEU A 64 -13.40 -0.59 2.87
CA LEU A 64 -13.99 -1.68 2.08
C LEU A 64 -13.50 -1.66 0.62
N GLU A 65 -13.46 -0.50 -0.01
CA GLU A 65 -12.93 -0.30 -1.37
C GLU A 65 -11.46 -0.74 -1.46
N VAL A 66 -10.61 -0.24 -0.55
CA VAL A 66 -9.18 -0.54 -0.53
C VAL A 66 -8.92 -2.02 -0.30
N MET A 67 -9.63 -2.65 0.63
CA MET A 67 -9.53 -4.09 0.88
C MET A 67 -10.00 -4.92 -0.34
N GLY A 68 -10.92 -4.40 -1.14
CA GLY A 68 -11.36 -4.96 -2.41
C GLY A 68 -10.38 -4.73 -3.57
N THR A 69 -9.49 -3.77 -3.45
CA THR A 69 -8.54 -3.37 -4.50
C THR A 69 -7.17 -4.00 -4.31
N VAL A 70 -6.59 -3.93 -3.10
CA VAL A 70 -5.25 -4.43 -2.81
C VAL A 70 -5.21 -5.95 -2.90
N LYS A 71 -4.44 -6.46 -3.86
CA LYS A 71 -4.33 -7.90 -4.17
C LYS A 71 -3.51 -8.64 -3.10
N ARG A 72 -4.15 -8.99 -1.98
CA ARG A 72 -3.50 -9.61 -0.81
C ARG A 72 -2.67 -10.87 -1.15
N HIS A 73 -3.10 -11.67 -2.13
CA HIS A 73 -2.37 -12.86 -2.57
C HIS A 73 -0.95 -12.56 -3.09
N LEU A 74 -0.69 -11.33 -3.56
CA LEU A 74 0.64 -10.90 -4.01
C LEU A 74 1.62 -10.63 -2.85
N PHE A 75 1.12 -10.56 -1.62
CA PHE A 75 1.91 -10.39 -0.39
C PHE A 75 2.25 -11.71 0.31
N LEU A 76 1.90 -12.82 -0.29
CA LEU A 76 2.10 -14.18 0.21
C LEU A 76 3.00 -15.00 -0.73
N SER A 77 3.54 -16.12 -0.24
CA SER A 77 4.12 -17.12 -1.13
C SER A 77 3.01 -17.83 -1.90
N GLY A 78 3.29 -18.26 -3.15
CA GLY A 78 2.29 -18.88 -4.03
C GLY A 78 1.52 -20.05 -3.44
N ARG A 79 2.14 -20.82 -2.51
CA ARG A 79 1.48 -21.94 -1.79
C ARG A 79 0.26 -21.53 -0.96
N TYR A 80 0.16 -20.25 -0.57
CA TYR A 80 -0.97 -19.70 0.20
C TYR A 80 -1.96 -18.93 -0.64
N GLY A 81 -1.77 -18.86 -1.96
CA GLY A 81 -2.62 -18.08 -2.86
C GLY A 81 -4.11 -18.39 -2.73
N SER A 82 -4.47 -19.68 -2.68
CA SER A 82 -5.86 -20.12 -2.51
C SER A 82 -6.49 -19.74 -1.18
N GLN A 83 -5.68 -19.51 -0.14
CA GLN A 83 -6.11 -19.12 1.21
C GLN A 83 -5.98 -17.62 1.47
N ALA A 84 -5.44 -16.85 0.53
CA ALA A 84 -5.09 -15.44 0.73
C ALA A 84 -6.25 -14.58 1.22
N TYR A 85 -7.48 -14.95 0.91
CA TYR A 85 -8.71 -14.24 1.26
C TYR A 85 -9.56 -14.95 2.32
N ALA A 86 -8.99 -15.97 2.97
CA ALA A 86 -9.63 -16.65 4.10
C ALA A 86 -9.54 -15.79 5.39
N ASP A 87 -10.49 -16.00 6.31
CA ASP A 87 -10.66 -15.18 7.52
C ASP A 87 -9.71 -15.60 8.65
N HIS A 88 -8.43 -15.71 8.35
CA HIS A 88 -7.38 -16.04 9.32
C HIS A 88 -6.00 -15.49 8.91
N PRO A 89 -5.03 -15.38 9.84
CA PRO A 89 -3.65 -15.04 9.52
C PRO A 89 -2.98 -16.17 8.73
N LEU A 90 -1.94 -15.83 7.95
CA LEU A 90 -1.16 -16.79 7.17
C LEU A 90 0.35 -16.57 7.38
N PRO A 91 1.16 -17.66 7.38
CA PRO A 91 2.60 -17.54 7.55
C PRO A 91 3.29 -16.77 6.41
N ILE A 92 4.26 -15.93 6.77
CA ILE A 92 5.10 -15.18 5.80
C ILE A 92 6.60 -15.50 5.93
N GLY A 93 6.96 -16.41 6.81
CA GLY A 93 8.33 -16.76 7.15
C GLY A 93 8.77 -16.13 8.47
N GLU A 94 9.98 -16.44 8.92
CA GLU A 94 10.60 -15.89 10.14
C GLU A 94 9.71 -16.01 11.40
N GLY A 95 8.82 -17.00 11.47
CA GLY A 95 7.83 -17.14 12.54
C GLY A 95 6.74 -16.05 12.55
N GLN A 96 6.63 -15.25 11.50
CA GLN A 96 5.68 -14.15 11.38
C GLN A 96 4.50 -14.50 10.48
N THR A 97 3.43 -13.70 10.58
CA THR A 97 2.21 -13.86 9.80
C THR A 97 1.77 -12.54 9.16
N ILE A 98 1.11 -12.64 8.02
CA ILE A 98 0.22 -11.57 7.54
C ILE A 98 -1.06 -11.66 8.36
N SER A 99 -1.51 -10.55 8.94
CA SER A 99 -2.71 -10.51 9.78
C SER A 99 -3.96 -10.93 9.03
N GLN A 100 -4.97 -11.46 9.77
CA GLN A 100 -6.31 -11.74 9.25
C GLN A 100 -6.87 -10.52 8.51
N PRO A 101 -7.55 -10.68 7.35
CA PRO A 101 -8.11 -9.55 6.60
C PRO A 101 -9.00 -8.63 7.43
N TYR A 102 -9.84 -9.19 8.28
CA TYR A 102 -10.70 -8.42 9.19
C TYR A 102 -9.89 -7.52 10.13
N ILE A 103 -8.83 -8.02 10.72
CA ILE A 103 -7.96 -7.24 11.63
C ILE A 103 -7.27 -6.10 10.88
N VAL A 104 -6.79 -6.33 9.66
CA VAL A 104 -6.20 -5.28 8.81
C VAL A 104 -7.23 -4.17 8.54
N ALA A 105 -8.45 -4.53 8.14
CA ALA A 105 -9.52 -3.59 7.86
C ALA A 105 -9.92 -2.80 9.13
N LEU A 106 -10.10 -3.50 10.25
CA LEU A 106 -10.51 -2.91 11.51
C LEU A 106 -9.47 -1.92 12.04
N MET A 107 -8.20 -2.31 12.06
CA MET A 107 -7.12 -1.42 12.50
C MET A 107 -7.00 -0.20 11.59
N THR A 108 -7.20 -0.35 10.28
CA THR A 108 -7.19 0.76 9.33
C THR A 108 -8.36 1.71 9.59
N GLN A 109 -9.57 1.18 9.78
CA GLN A 109 -10.76 1.98 10.10
C GLN A 109 -10.60 2.75 11.43
N ILE A 110 -10.11 2.09 12.47
CA ILE A 110 -9.93 2.71 13.81
C ILE A 110 -8.83 3.77 13.78
N LEU A 111 -7.74 3.54 13.04
CA LEU A 111 -6.67 4.51 12.91
C LEU A 111 -7.11 5.76 12.16
N ASP A 112 -8.09 5.63 11.25
CA ASP A 112 -8.78 6.73 10.57
C ASP A 112 -7.82 7.74 9.92
N VAL A 113 -6.91 7.22 9.10
CA VAL A 113 -5.88 8.03 8.42
C VAL A 113 -6.51 8.96 7.39
N LYS A 114 -6.14 10.24 7.45
CA LYS A 114 -6.61 11.26 6.51
C LYS A 114 -5.58 11.55 5.42
N PRO A 115 -6.01 12.03 4.23
CA PRO A 115 -5.09 12.45 3.18
C PRO A 115 -4.05 13.46 3.70
N GLY A 116 -2.78 13.23 3.37
CA GLY A 116 -1.67 14.08 3.78
C GLY A 116 -1.12 13.82 5.19
N GLU A 117 -1.75 12.95 5.98
CA GLU A 117 -1.21 12.56 7.29
C GLU A 117 0.02 11.65 7.16
N LYS A 118 0.98 11.86 8.05
CA LYS A 118 2.15 10.99 8.22
C LYS A 118 1.82 9.78 9.07
N VAL A 119 2.03 8.60 8.53
CA VAL A 119 1.75 7.33 9.22
C VAL A 119 3.03 6.52 9.39
N LEU A 120 3.27 6.05 10.60
CA LEU A 120 4.32 5.09 10.90
C LEU A 120 3.71 3.72 11.21
N GLU A 121 4.13 2.70 10.49
CA GLU A 121 3.84 1.30 10.80
C GLU A 121 5.05 0.65 11.48
N ILE A 122 4.82 -0.08 12.57
CA ILE A 122 5.80 -0.92 13.24
C ILE A 122 5.44 -2.38 13.00
N GLY A 123 6.27 -3.10 12.25
CA GLY A 123 6.05 -4.46 11.80
C GLY A 123 5.61 -4.54 10.34
N THR A 124 6.50 -4.23 9.40
CA THR A 124 6.22 -4.29 7.96
C THR A 124 5.75 -5.68 7.50
N GLY A 125 6.36 -6.72 8.04
CA GLY A 125 6.05 -8.11 7.72
C GLY A 125 6.06 -8.40 6.22
N SER A 126 4.88 -8.65 5.65
CA SER A 126 4.71 -8.86 4.21
C SER A 126 4.69 -7.56 3.37
N GLY A 127 4.44 -6.41 3.99
CA GLY A 127 4.17 -5.12 3.37
C GLY A 127 2.68 -4.87 3.06
N TYR A 128 1.78 -5.81 3.40
CA TYR A 128 0.36 -5.69 3.04
C TYR A 128 -0.35 -4.54 3.77
N GLN A 129 -0.14 -4.39 5.08
CA GLN A 129 -0.75 -3.30 5.83
C GLN A 129 -0.22 -1.94 5.38
N ALA A 130 1.10 -1.81 5.10
CA ALA A 130 1.67 -0.60 4.52
C ALA A 130 1.03 -0.26 3.17
N ALA A 131 0.83 -1.26 2.29
CA ALA A 131 0.15 -1.08 1.01
C ALA A 131 -1.31 -0.63 1.20
N VAL A 132 -2.04 -1.18 2.17
CA VAL A 132 -3.41 -0.73 2.51
C VAL A 132 -3.39 0.73 2.97
N LEU A 133 -2.49 1.11 3.89
CA LEU A 133 -2.37 2.47 4.41
C LEU A 133 -2.03 3.49 3.30
N SER A 134 -1.26 3.10 2.30
CA SER A 134 -0.86 3.98 1.19
C SER A 134 -2.01 4.42 0.28
N HIS A 135 -3.18 3.81 0.38
CA HIS A 135 -4.40 4.27 -0.29
C HIS A 135 -5.12 5.41 0.44
N PHE A 136 -4.72 5.70 1.67
CA PHE A 136 -5.29 6.79 2.47
C PHE A 136 -4.39 8.02 2.48
N THR A 137 -3.07 7.81 2.42
CA THR A 137 -2.05 8.87 2.38
C THR A 137 -0.85 8.43 1.56
N ASP A 138 -0.14 9.37 0.96
CA ASP A 138 1.15 9.14 0.28
C ASP A 138 2.35 9.21 1.24
N GLN A 139 2.11 9.41 2.54
CA GLN A 139 3.12 9.56 3.58
C GLN A 139 3.13 8.37 4.54
N VAL A 140 3.62 7.21 4.08
CA VAL A 140 3.71 5.96 4.85
C VAL A 140 5.16 5.58 5.08
N TRP A 141 5.52 5.39 6.35
CA TRP A 141 6.80 4.84 6.82
C TRP A 141 6.55 3.51 7.50
N SER A 142 7.44 2.54 7.32
CA SER A 142 7.30 1.21 7.92
C SER A 142 8.65 0.68 8.39
N VAL A 143 8.68 0.08 9.58
CA VAL A 143 9.90 -0.45 10.21
C VAL A 143 9.72 -1.93 10.48
N GLU A 144 10.72 -2.73 10.06
CA GLU A 144 10.75 -4.18 10.25
C GLU A 144 12.07 -4.61 10.90
N ILE A 145 11.98 -5.35 12.01
CA ILE A 145 13.17 -5.79 12.73
C ILE A 145 13.83 -7.02 12.10
N ARG A 146 13.07 -7.84 11.36
CA ARG A 146 13.60 -9.01 10.68
C ARG A 146 14.14 -8.63 9.31
N LYS A 147 15.47 -8.68 9.18
CA LYS A 147 16.19 -8.21 7.98
C LYS A 147 15.65 -8.84 6.69
N GLU A 148 15.41 -10.16 6.71
CA GLU A 148 14.90 -10.85 5.51
C GLU A 148 13.49 -10.41 5.13
N LEU A 149 12.61 -10.18 6.11
CA LEU A 149 11.26 -9.67 5.84
C LEU A 149 11.32 -8.24 5.33
N ALA A 150 12.14 -7.38 5.93
CA ALA A 150 12.32 -6.00 5.49
C ALA A 150 12.76 -5.92 4.02
N GLN A 151 13.73 -6.73 3.62
CA GLN A 151 14.21 -6.79 2.24
C GLN A 151 13.12 -7.28 1.28
N LYS A 152 12.49 -8.43 1.59
CA LYS A 152 11.42 -9.01 0.77
C LYS A 152 10.21 -8.08 0.65
N ALA A 153 9.84 -7.39 1.72
CA ALA A 153 8.74 -6.42 1.70
C ALA A 153 9.08 -5.21 0.83
N SER A 154 10.29 -4.64 0.98
CA SER A 154 10.74 -3.51 0.19
C SER A 154 10.75 -3.82 -1.32
N GLU A 155 11.29 -4.97 -1.72
CA GLU A 155 11.30 -5.42 -3.12
C GLU A 155 9.87 -5.63 -3.64
N ARG A 156 9.01 -6.27 -2.85
CA ARG A 156 7.61 -6.51 -3.20
C ARG A 156 6.84 -5.22 -3.38
N LEU A 157 6.94 -4.29 -2.44
CA LEU A 157 6.28 -3.00 -2.51
C LEU A 157 6.69 -2.24 -3.77
N LYS A 158 7.99 -2.22 -4.10
CA LYS A 158 8.50 -1.61 -5.33
C LYS A 158 7.93 -2.30 -6.58
N THR A 159 7.97 -3.64 -6.64
CA THR A 159 7.47 -4.42 -7.78
C THR A 159 5.97 -4.21 -8.01
N LEU A 160 5.21 -4.00 -6.94
CA LEU A 160 3.76 -3.77 -6.99
C LEU A 160 3.36 -2.29 -7.17
N GLY A 161 4.34 -1.38 -7.38
CA GLY A 161 4.08 0.03 -7.64
C GLY A 161 3.81 0.88 -6.40
N TYR A 162 4.15 0.39 -5.19
CA TYR A 162 4.02 1.13 -3.92
C TYR A 162 5.32 1.88 -3.56
N GLU A 163 5.95 2.53 -4.53
CA GLU A 163 7.28 3.17 -4.39
C GLU A 163 7.31 4.33 -3.39
N ARG A 164 6.16 4.93 -3.07
CA ARG A 164 6.06 6.03 -2.10
C ARG A 164 6.19 5.56 -0.65
N ILE A 165 5.97 4.28 -0.37
CA ILE A 165 6.14 3.72 0.96
C ILE A 165 7.63 3.64 1.26
N LYS A 166 8.04 4.25 2.38
CA LYS A 166 9.39 4.16 2.89
C LYS A 166 9.48 3.04 3.91
N ALA A 167 10.15 1.96 3.56
CA ALA A 167 10.36 0.82 4.45
C ALA A 167 11.84 0.69 4.82
N LYS A 168 12.13 0.42 6.11
CA LYS A 168 13.51 0.15 6.57
C LYS A 168 13.59 -1.08 7.46
N HIS A 169 14.77 -1.69 7.47
CA HIS A 169 15.18 -2.62 8.52
C HIS A 169 15.58 -1.83 9.77
N GLY A 170 15.05 -2.21 10.94
CA GLY A 170 15.37 -1.57 12.20
C GLY A 170 14.48 -2.05 13.36
N ASP A 171 14.86 -1.72 14.58
CA ASP A 171 14.05 -2.00 15.77
C ASP A 171 12.91 -0.99 15.88
N GLY A 172 11.68 -1.50 15.82
CA GLY A 172 10.45 -0.71 15.89
C GLY A 172 10.26 0.03 17.23
N TYR A 173 10.91 -0.42 18.31
CA TYR A 173 10.91 0.29 19.58
C TYR A 173 11.32 1.76 19.43
N PHE A 174 12.34 2.04 18.60
CA PHE A 174 12.85 3.39 18.36
C PHE A 174 12.04 4.20 17.35
N GLY A 175 11.07 3.61 16.69
CA GLY A 175 10.30 4.29 15.64
C GLY A 175 11.16 4.76 14.47
N TRP A 176 10.87 6.01 14.01
CA TRP A 176 11.64 6.64 12.94
C TRP A 176 11.78 8.16 13.16
N PRO A 177 12.69 8.57 14.07
CA PRO A 177 12.79 9.96 14.55
C PRO A 177 12.98 10.99 13.44
N GLU A 178 13.70 10.62 12.36
CA GLU A 178 14.04 11.54 11.26
C GLU A 178 12.81 12.04 10.48
N TYR A 179 11.69 11.34 10.61
CA TYR A 179 10.44 11.72 9.95
C TYR A 179 9.34 12.17 10.92
N ALA A 180 9.61 12.12 12.22
CA ALA A 180 8.68 12.60 13.24
C ALA A 180 8.39 14.13 13.08
N PRO A 181 7.25 14.64 13.57
CA PRO A 181 6.19 13.88 14.23
C PRO A 181 5.25 13.18 13.24
N PHE A 182 4.61 12.08 13.68
CA PHE A 182 3.61 11.32 12.95
C PHE A 182 2.20 11.68 13.42
N ASP A 183 1.26 11.77 12.49
CA ASP A 183 -0.16 11.96 12.78
C ASP A 183 -0.80 10.66 13.30
N ALA A 184 -0.31 9.52 12.82
CA ALA A 184 -0.77 8.20 13.24
C ALA A 184 0.39 7.20 13.32
N ILE A 185 0.33 6.30 14.31
CA ILE A 185 1.26 5.18 14.46
C ILE A 185 0.45 3.89 14.60
N MET A 186 0.77 2.87 13.82
CA MET A 186 0.17 1.55 13.90
C MET A 186 1.23 0.52 14.26
N VAL A 187 1.02 -0.22 15.35
CA VAL A 187 1.88 -1.34 15.75
C VAL A 187 1.17 -2.64 15.41
N THR A 188 1.79 -3.48 14.57
CA THR A 188 1.23 -4.75 14.10
C THR A 188 1.83 -5.97 14.80
N ALA A 189 2.36 -5.76 15.99
CA ALA A 189 2.91 -6.79 16.87
C ALA A 189 2.46 -6.55 18.31
N ALA A 190 2.39 -7.61 19.13
CA ALA A 190 1.97 -7.54 20.53
C ALA A 190 3.09 -6.98 21.42
N ALA A 191 2.77 -6.01 22.26
CA ALA A 191 3.69 -5.46 23.25
C ALA A 191 3.07 -5.48 24.67
N ASN A 192 3.91 -5.61 25.70
CA ASN A 192 3.46 -5.54 27.09
C ASN A 192 3.30 -4.08 27.59
N HIS A 193 3.95 -3.13 26.92
CA HIS A 193 3.83 -1.69 27.17
C HIS A 193 4.02 -0.91 25.87
N VAL A 194 3.76 0.39 25.90
CA VAL A 194 4.02 1.29 24.75
C VAL A 194 5.45 1.81 24.86
N ALA A 195 6.25 1.59 23.84
CA ALA A 195 7.60 2.14 23.75
C ALA A 195 7.57 3.67 23.86
N PRO A 196 8.24 4.30 24.85
CA PRO A 196 8.22 5.75 25.01
C PRO A 196 8.58 6.53 23.77
N PRO A 197 9.60 6.12 22.96
CA PRO A 197 9.94 6.84 21.73
C PRO A 197 8.79 6.95 20.72
N LEU A 198 7.84 6.01 20.70
CA LEU A 198 6.68 6.09 19.80
C LEU A 198 5.70 7.18 20.24
N LEU A 199 5.49 7.36 21.55
CA LEU A 199 4.67 8.45 22.08
C LEU A 199 5.33 9.82 21.86
N ASP A 200 6.66 9.89 21.99
CA ASP A 200 7.41 11.13 21.73
C ASP A 200 7.27 11.56 20.26
N GLN A 201 7.35 10.61 19.34
CA GLN A 201 7.20 10.84 17.90
C GLN A 201 5.76 11.05 17.43
N LEU A 202 4.78 10.86 18.32
CA LEU A 202 3.38 11.12 17.98
C LEU A 202 3.09 12.63 18.08
N LYS A 203 2.45 13.18 17.06
CA LYS A 203 1.99 14.57 17.01
C LYS A 203 0.94 14.84 18.10
N MET A 204 0.82 16.06 18.55
CA MET A 204 -0.30 16.46 19.39
C MET A 204 -1.63 16.26 18.64
N GLY A 205 -2.57 15.57 19.27
CA GLY A 205 -3.82 15.10 18.61
C GLY A 205 -3.62 13.83 17.78
N GLY A 206 -2.37 13.35 17.63
CA GLY A 206 -2.06 12.11 16.92
C GLY A 206 -2.50 10.87 17.68
N ARG A 207 -2.66 9.76 16.97
CA ARG A 207 -3.18 8.50 17.49
C ARG A 207 -2.24 7.32 17.23
N LEU A 208 -2.09 6.49 18.24
CA LEU A 208 -1.31 5.25 18.19
C LEU A 208 -2.26 4.08 18.44
N LEU A 209 -2.21 3.08 17.58
CA LEU A 209 -3.00 1.86 17.68
C LEU A 209 -2.04 0.66 17.88
N ILE A 210 -2.24 -0.10 18.96
CA ILE A 210 -1.31 -1.15 19.39
C ILE A 210 -2.04 -2.28 20.09
N PRO A 211 -1.68 -3.57 19.84
CA PRO A 211 -2.06 -4.70 20.68
C PRO A 211 -1.25 -4.69 21.98
N LEU A 212 -1.89 -4.36 23.11
CA LEU A 212 -1.26 -4.32 24.44
C LEU A 212 -1.69 -5.49 25.31
N GLY A 213 -0.73 -6.13 25.97
CA GLY A 213 -0.98 -7.20 26.93
C GLY A 213 0.06 -8.31 26.88
N SER A 214 -0.37 -9.54 27.19
CA SER A 214 0.52 -10.69 27.19
C SER A 214 1.04 -10.98 25.78
N THR A 215 2.34 -11.15 25.64
CA THR A 215 2.96 -11.55 24.37
C THR A 215 2.80 -13.04 24.07
N THR A 216 2.27 -13.82 25.01
CA THR A 216 2.08 -15.28 24.89
C THR A 216 0.63 -15.72 24.78
N TYR A 217 -0.33 -14.87 25.17
CA TYR A 217 -1.76 -15.21 25.13
C TYR A 217 -2.54 -14.26 24.24
N TYR A 218 -3.40 -13.43 24.80
CA TYR A 218 -4.19 -12.45 24.07
C TYR A 218 -3.84 -11.03 24.53
N GLN A 219 -4.08 -10.10 23.64
CA GLN A 219 -3.88 -8.68 23.86
C GLN A 219 -5.19 -7.94 23.73
N THR A 220 -5.23 -6.73 24.26
CA THR A 220 -6.30 -5.77 23.96
C THR A 220 -5.80 -4.80 22.90
N LEU A 221 -6.47 -4.73 21.77
CA LEU A 221 -6.24 -3.66 20.80
C LEU A 221 -6.56 -2.33 21.46
N THR A 222 -5.57 -1.48 21.58
CA THR A 222 -5.65 -0.23 22.35
C THR A 222 -5.32 0.95 21.46
N LYS A 223 -6.18 1.96 21.45
CA LYS A 223 -5.95 3.24 20.80
C LYS A 223 -5.54 4.26 21.85
N ILE A 224 -4.47 4.99 21.56
CA ILE A 224 -3.93 6.05 22.42
C ILE A 224 -3.92 7.34 21.62
N THR A 225 -4.56 8.38 22.14
CA THR A 225 -4.53 9.73 21.53
C THR A 225 -3.70 10.65 22.41
N LYS A 226 -2.69 11.31 21.83
CA LYS A 226 -1.85 12.29 22.51
C LYS A 226 -2.59 13.62 22.68
N THR A 227 -2.78 14.07 23.91
CA THR A 227 -3.53 15.30 24.22
C THR A 227 -2.66 16.29 25.01
N PRO A 228 -3.04 17.59 25.07
CA PRO A 228 -2.33 18.56 25.91
C PRO A 228 -2.31 18.23 27.42
N LYS A 229 -3.23 17.36 27.87
CA LYS A 229 -3.33 16.92 29.26
C LYS A 229 -2.65 15.56 29.51
N GLY A 230 -1.94 15.02 28.49
CA GLY A 230 -1.28 13.70 28.54
C GLY A 230 -1.75 12.78 27.43
N LYS A 231 -2.37 11.67 27.75
CA LYS A 231 -2.88 10.70 26.77
C LYS A 231 -4.27 10.18 27.15
N GLU A 232 -5.13 10.02 26.14
CA GLU A 232 -6.40 9.31 26.27
C GLU A 232 -6.19 7.87 25.78
N VAL A 233 -6.74 6.90 26.51
CA VAL A 233 -6.57 5.47 26.22
C VAL A 233 -7.92 4.83 26.05
N GLU A 234 -8.14 4.20 24.90
CA GLU A 234 -9.36 3.45 24.58
C GLU A 234 -8.99 1.98 24.40
N HIS A 235 -9.56 1.10 25.22
CA HIS A 235 -9.47 -0.35 25.08
C HIS A 235 -10.61 -0.86 24.21
N LEU A 236 -10.29 -1.52 23.07
CA LEU A 236 -11.26 -1.81 22.03
C LEU A 236 -11.75 -3.27 22.07
N LEU A 237 -10.89 -4.22 21.69
CA LEU A 237 -11.26 -5.65 21.62
C LEU A 237 -10.06 -6.56 21.87
N GLY A 238 -10.35 -7.81 22.20
CA GLY A 238 -9.34 -8.87 22.33
C GLY A 238 -8.77 -9.29 20.96
N VAL A 239 -7.45 -9.40 20.88
CA VAL A 239 -6.74 -9.79 19.65
C VAL A 239 -5.58 -10.73 19.98
N VAL A 240 -5.06 -11.42 18.97
CA VAL A 240 -3.84 -12.24 19.07
C VAL A 240 -2.87 -11.83 17.98
N PHE A 241 -1.72 -11.32 18.40
CA PHE A 241 -0.62 -10.93 17.53
C PHE A 241 0.67 -11.66 17.88
N VAL A 242 1.55 -11.77 16.89
CA VAL A 242 2.95 -12.19 17.12
C VAL A 242 3.65 -11.19 18.06
N PRO A 243 4.58 -11.64 18.93
CA PRO A 243 5.27 -10.74 19.85
C PRO A 243 6.10 -9.69 19.10
N MET A 244 6.06 -8.46 19.59
CA MET A 244 7.08 -7.46 19.28
C MET A 244 8.39 -7.89 19.95
N VAL A 245 9.48 -7.81 19.21
CA VAL A 245 10.82 -8.20 19.66
C VAL A 245 11.79 -7.03 19.56
N GLY A 246 13.00 -7.19 20.08
CA GLY A 246 14.00 -6.13 20.15
C GLY A 246 14.04 -5.48 21.55
N LYS A 247 14.38 -4.21 21.60
CA LYS A 247 14.57 -3.44 22.86
C LYS A 247 13.35 -3.50 23.79
N ILE A 248 12.14 -3.65 23.24
CA ILE A 248 10.88 -3.78 24.01
C ILE A 248 10.91 -4.93 25.05
N LEU A 249 11.73 -5.95 24.86
CA LEU A 249 11.86 -7.08 25.77
C LEU A 249 12.85 -6.85 26.92
N GLU A 250 13.59 -5.75 26.89
CA GLU A 250 14.62 -5.41 27.88
C GLU A 250 14.10 -4.45 28.98
N GLU A 251 12.88 -3.98 28.82
CA GLU A 251 12.14 -3.06 29.71
C GLU A 251 10.88 -3.75 30.28
#